data_6a9650fd4959f2d6bc9aaed4a241185a
#
_entry.id   6a9650fd4959f2d6bc9aaed4a241185a
#
_cell.length_a   1.000
_cell.length_b   1.000
_cell.length_c   1.000
_cell.angle_alpha   90.00
_cell.angle_beta   90.00
_cell.angle_gamma   90.00
#
_symmetry.space_group_name_H-M   'P 1'
#
loop_
_entity.id
_entity.type
_entity.pdbx_description
1 polymer ?
#
loop_
_entity_poly.entity_id
_entity_poly.type
_entity_poly.pdbx_seq_one_letter_code
_entity_poly.pdbx_strand_id
1 'polypeptide(L)'
;MPIEVRRFGVGYRRPEGPPGTHGLTGQVIHSDGRGVITELAFSRGGAITPHDNPNTTWFCVIEGGGWVVVGGERRRVTAGEAVLWPPNVTHAAWTDHAEMRAIVVELAGADDSALVADPEGASRRLGPGSTGGADGVAAAVERSESGVERGEGGLAERPADPARHDRASGEPL
;
A
#
# COMPACT_ATOMS: atom_id res chain seq x y z
N MET A 1 -11.23 -7.26 -25.34
CA MET A 1 -9.79 -7.04 -25.11
C MET A 1 -9.24 -8.21 -24.31
N PRO A 2 -8.07 -8.74 -24.63
CA PRO A 2 -7.43 -9.78 -23.84
C PRO A 2 -7.05 -9.25 -22.45
N ILE A 3 -7.08 -10.12 -21.44
CA ILE A 3 -6.59 -9.79 -20.08
C ILE A 3 -5.06 -9.74 -20.16
N GLU A 4 -4.46 -8.65 -19.68
CA GLU A 4 -3.02 -8.51 -19.51
C GLU A 4 -2.63 -8.91 -18.08
N VAL A 5 -1.71 -9.85 -17.95
CA VAL A 5 -1.16 -10.31 -16.66
C VAL A 5 0.33 -10.03 -16.60
N ARG A 6 0.77 -9.24 -15.63
CA ARG A 6 2.19 -8.97 -15.37
C ARG A 6 2.62 -9.66 -14.08
N ARG A 7 3.74 -10.36 -14.13
CA ARG A 7 4.33 -11.02 -12.96
C ARG A 7 5.42 -10.13 -12.38
N PHE A 8 5.46 -10.03 -11.07
CA PHE A 8 6.46 -9.27 -10.34
C PHE A 8 6.89 -10.03 -9.08
N GLY A 9 7.97 -9.57 -8.44
CA GLY A 9 8.48 -10.18 -7.22
C GLY A 9 9.79 -10.94 -7.44
N VAL A 10 10.02 -11.97 -6.61
CA VAL A 10 11.27 -12.75 -6.63
C VAL A 10 11.53 -13.32 -8.03
N GLY A 11 12.76 -13.14 -8.54
CA GLY A 11 13.18 -13.59 -9.87
C GLY A 11 12.97 -12.57 -10.99
N TYR A 12 12.16 -11.54 -10.78
CA TYR A 12 11.91 -10.51 -11.79
C TYR A 12 12.60 -9.18 -11.47
N ARG A 13 12.97 -8.96 -10.19
CA ARG A 13 13.63 -7.75 -9.72
C ARG A 13 15.10 -7.69 -10.18
N ARG A 14 15.61 -6.45 -10.36
CA ARG A 14 17.01 -6.15 -10.66
C ARG A 14 17.51 -5.08 -9.68
N PRO A 15 18.83 -4.93 -9.49
CA PRO A 15 19.36 -3.80 -8.76
C PRO A 15 18.77 -2.49 -9.29
N GLU A 16 18.28 -1.66 -8.39
CA GLU A 16 17.51 -0.46 -8.72
C GLU A 16 17.94 0.71 -7.82
N GLY A 17 17.65 1.94 -8.26
CA GLY A 17 17.82 3.16 -7.50
C GLY A 17 18.97 4.03 -7.97
N PRO A 18 19.05 5.27 -7.44
CA PRO A 18 20.11 6.23 -7.75
C PRO A 18 21.49 5.76 -7.29
N PRO A 19 22.58 6.37 -7.78
CA PRO A 19 23.94 6.03 -7.39
C PRO A 19 24.13 6.02 -5.86
N GLY A 20 24.81 5.01 -5.34
CA GLY A 20 25.01 4.79 -3.90
C GLY A 20 23.94 3.95 -3.20
N THR A 21 22.84 3.65 -3.89
CA THR A 21 21.83 2.70 -3.40
C THR A 21 22.43 1.31 -3.27
N HIS A 22 22.07 0.60 -2.21
CA HIS A 22 22.54 -0.77 -1.95
C HIS A 22 21.47 -1.61 -1.27
N GLY A 23 21.54 -2.92 -1.45
CA GLY A 23 20.57 -3.85 -0.86
C GLY A 23 19.13 -3.60 -1.34
N LEU A 24 18.96 -2.96 -2.49
CA LEU A 24 17.68 -2.67 -3.11
C LEU A 24 17.60 -3.36 -4.47
N THR A 25 16.47 -4.01 -4.70
CA THR A 25 16.08 -4.51 -6.01
C THR A 25 14.68 -4.03 -6.35
N GLY A 26 14.43 -3.75 -7.61
CA GLY A 26 13.15 -3.25 -8.08
C GLY A 26 12.71 -3.88 -9.39
N GLN A 27 11.46 -3.65 -9.72
CA GLN A 27 10.86 -4.02 -10.99
C GLN A 27 9.76 -3.05 -11.36
N VAL A 28 9.86 -2.47 -12.53
CA VAL A 28 8.76 -1.69 -13.13
C VAL A 28 7.66 -2.66 -13.54
N ILE A 29 6.47 -2.49 -12.95
CA ILE A 29 5.25 -3.25 -13.28
C ILE A 29 4.54 -2.60 -14.45
N HIS A 30 4.45 -1.26 -14.43
CA HIS A 30 3.81 -0.46 -15.45
C HIS A 30 4.54 0.88 -15.62
N SER A 31 4.64 1.35 -16.86
CA SER A 31 5.14 2.69 -17.16
C SER A 31 4.45 3.20 -18.43
N ASP A 32 3.91 4.41 -18.35
CA ASP A 32 3.37 5.15 -19.48
C ASP A 32 3.60 6.67 -19.28
N GLY A 33 3.07 7.51 -20.18
CA GLY A 33 3.22 8.96 -20.06
C GLY A 33 2.47 9.61 -18.88
N ARG A 34 1.70 8.86 -18.09
CA ARG A 34 0.95 9.33 -16.91
C ARG A 34 1.62 8.93 -15.60
N GLY A 35 2.45 7.90 -15.61
CA GLY A 35 3.15 7.49 -14.40
C GLY A 35 3.83 6.14 -14.50
N VAL A 36 4.41 5.75 -13.38
CA VAL A 36 5.16 4.50 -13.23
C VAL A 36 4.69 3.78 -11.97
N ILE A 37 4.54 2.47 -12.05
CA ILE A 37 4.30 1.58 -10.91
C ILE A 37 5.49 0.64 -10.80
N THR A 38 6.18 0.68 -9.66
CA THR A 38 7.38 -0.11 -9.39
C THR A 38 7.23 -0.90 -8.10
N GLU A 39 7.63 -2.16 -8.09
CA GLU A 39 7.89 -2.88 -6.83
C GLU A 39 9.34 -2.66 -6.42
N LEU A 40 9.55 -2.33 -5.16
CA LEU A 40 10.86 -2.25 -4.51
C LEU A 40 10.97 -3.28 -3.39
N ALA A 41 12.14 -3.91 -3.26
CA ALA A 41 12.44 -4.82 -2.17
C ALA A 41 13.81 -4.47 -1.57
N PHE A 42 13.78 -4.15 -0.29
CA PHE A 42 14.92 -3.83 0.54
C PHE A 42 15.35 -5.08 1.32
N SER A 43 16.58 -5.48 1.20
CA SER A 43 17.21 -6.43 2.12
C SER A 43 17.52 -5.76 3.46
N ARG A 44 17.93 -6.53 4.44
CA ARG A 44 18.41 -5.99 5.72
C ARG A 44 19.57 -5.05 5.49
N GLY A 45 19.50 -3.85 6.07
CA GLY A 45 20.47 -2.79 5.85
C GLY A 45 20.43 -2.20 4.43
N GLY A 46 19.42 -2.51 3.64
CA GLY A 46 19.24 -1.93 2.31
C GLY A 46 18.80 -0.48 2.38
N ALA A 47 19.27 0.33 1.45
CA ALA A 47 18.95 1.76 1.40
C ALA A 47 18.87 2.29 -0.02
N ILE A 48 17.86 3.11 -0.26
CA ILE A 48 17.83 4.05 -1.39
C ILE A 48 18.41 5.38 -0.92
N THR A 49 19.42 5.87 -1.63
CA THR A 49 20.11 7.11 -1.27
C THR A 49 19.19 8.33 -1.40
N PRO A 50 19.44 9.41 -0.64
CA PRO A 50 18.70 10.65 -0.80
C PRO A 50 18.72 11.14 -2.26
N HIS A 51 17.56 11.39 -2.79
CA HIS A 51 17.35 11.91 -4.15
C HIS A 51 16.02 12.65 -4.21
N ASP A 52 15.76 13.32 -5.29
CA ASP A 52 14.49 13.94 -5.62
C ASP A 52 14.06 13.53 -7.03
N ASN A 53 12.80 13.72 -7.35
CA ASN A 53 12.25 13.58 -8.69
C ASN A 53 11.14 14.64 -8.92
N PRO A 54 10.80 14.95 -10.17
CA PRO A 54 9.77 15.95 -10.48
C PRO A 54 8.34 15.42 -10.35
N ASN A 55 8.15 14.15 -9.99
CA ASN A 55 6.86 13.48 -9.96
C ASN A 55 6.33 13.40 -8.52
N THR A 56 5.02 13.43 -8.38
CA THR A 56 4.36 13.04 -7.14
C THR A 56 4.50 11.54 -6.95
N THR A 57 5.04 11.10 -5.82
CA THR A 57 5.32 9.69 -5.59
C THR A 57 4.67 9.21 -4.29
N TRP A 58 3.94 8.10 -4.37
CA TRP A 58 3.48 7.35 -3.21
C TRP A 58 4.37 6.14 -2.97
N PHE A 59 4.94 6.06 -1.78
CA PHE A 59 5.72 4.92 -1.30
C PHE A 59 4.86 4.08 -0.36
N CYS A 60 4.27 3.00 -0.87
CA CYS A 60 3.30 2.16 -0.18
C CYS A 60 3.99 0.90 0.36
N VAL A 61 4.19 0.80 1.67
CA VAL A 61 4.80 -0.37 2.29
C VAL A 61 3.79 -1.51 2.32
N ILE A 62 4.12 -2.64 1.69
CA ILE A 62 3.25 -3.82 1.57
C ILE A 62 3.72 -4.99 2.45
N GLU A 63 5.00 -4.99 2.86
CA GLU A 63 5.55 -6.04 3.71
C GLU A 63 6.74 -5.51 4.51
N GLY A 64 6.88 -5.94 5.77
CA GLY A 64 7.95 -5.55 6.65
C GLY A 64 7.88 -4.08 7.07
N GLY A 65 9.02 -3.41 7.13
CA GLY A 65 9.09 -2.00 7.51
C GLY A 65 10.51 -1.47 7.58
N GLY A 66 10.62 -0.17 7.70
CA GLY A 66 11.90 0.53 7.71
C GLY A 66 11.74 1.99 8.13
N TRP A 67 12.56 2.83 7.55
CA TRP A 67 12.60 4.26 7.78
C TRP A 67 12.47 5.01 6.47
N VAL A 68 11.85 6.16 6.54
CA VAL A 68 11.79 7.13 5.44
C VAL A 68 12.23 8.50 5.92
N VAL A 69 12.76 9.30 5.01
CA VAL A 69 13.00 10.73 5.17
C VAL A 69 12.35 11.45 4.01
N VAL A 70 11.65 12.53 4.29
CA VAL A 70 11.06 13.43 3.30
C VAL A 70 11.29 14.87 3.76
N GLY A 71 11.98 15.67 2.97
CA GLY A 71 12.25 17.08 3.30
C GLY A 71 12.96 17.30 4.65
N GLY A 72 13.72 16.31 5.13
CA GLY A 72 14.40 16.35 6.43
C GLY A 72 13.62 15.75 7.60
N GLU A 73 12.34 15.48 7.46
CA GLU A 73 11.54 14.75 8.45
C GLU A 73 11.78 13.25 8.32
N ARG A 74 12.09 12.59 9.45
CA ARG A 74 12.32 11.15 9.52
C ARG A 74 11.19 10.45 10.23
N ARG A 75 10.69 9.35 9.64
CA ARG A 75 9.64 8.52 10.24
C ARG A 75 9.90 7.04 10.02
N ARG A 76 9.50 6.21 10.99
CA ARG A 76 9.41 4.78 10.83
C ARG A 76 8.11 4.43 10.12
N VAL A 77 8.18 3.45 9.21
CA VAL A 77 7.03 2.97 8.43
C VAL A 77 6.96 1.44 8.46
N THR A 78 5.75 0.93 8.38
CA THR A 78 5.44 -0.49 8.39
C THR A 78 4.41 -0.85 7.33
N ALA A 79 4.22 -2.14 7.08
CA ALA A 79 3.24 -2.63 6.12
C ALA A 79 1.84 -2.05 6.40
N GLY A 80 1.17 -1.59 5.34
CA GLY A 80 -0.13 -0.92 5.39
C GLY A 80 -0.04 0.61 5.45
N GLU A 81 1.18 1.19 5.53
CA GLU A 81 1.38 2.64 5.50
C GLU A 81 1.85 3.09 4.12
N ALA A 82 1.39 4.27 3.71
CA ALA A 82 1.81 4.96 2.51
C ALA A 82 2.39 6.33 2.86
N VAL A 83 3.51 6.68 2.22
CA VAL A 83 4.19 7.96 2.40
C VAL A 83 4.17 8.73 1.10
N LEU A 84 3.75 9.98 1.18
CA LEU A 84 3.85 10.90 0.05
C LEU A 84 5.28 11.45 -0.03
N TRP A 85 5.88 11.34 -1.20
CA TRP A 85 7.10 12.02 -1.60
C TRP A 85 6.73 13.12 -2.61
N PRO A 86 6.68 14.37 -2.17
CA PRO A 86 6.28 15.48 -3.05
C PRO A 86 7.30 15.73 -4.18
N PRO A 87 6.88 16.32 -5.30
CA PRO A 87 7.77 16.69 -6.38
C PRO A 87 8.92 17.58 -5.90
N ASN A 88 10.13 17.29 -6.36
CA ASN A 88 11.35 18.07 -6.06
C ASN A 88 11.70 18.18 -4.56
N VAL A 89 11.16 17.31 -3.73
CA VAL A 89 11.53 17.20 -2.32
C VAL A 89 12.43 16.00 -2.13
N THR A 90 13.60 16.23 -1.52
CA THR A 90 14.56 15.17 -1.24
C THR A 90 13.95 14.12 -0.31
N HIS A 91 14.05 12.86 -0.70
CA HIS A 91 13.54 11.73 0.05
C HIS A 91 14.51 10.53 0.01
N ALA A 92 14.37 9.65 0.98
CA ALA A 92 15.14 8.42 1.11
C ALA A 92 14.35 7.37 1.89
N ALA A 93 14.72 6.10 1.74
CA ALA A 93 14.17 5.00 2.53
C ALA A 93 15.25 3.97 2.82
N TRP A 94 15.19 3.31 3.98
CA TRP A 94 16.13 2.26 4.33
C TRP A 94 15.56 1.30 5.37
N THR A 95 16.21 0.16 5.52
CA THR A 95 15.96 -0.81 6.56
C THR A 95 17.20 -0.99 7.44
N ASP A 96 17.02 -1.30 8.71
CA ASP A 96 18.12 -1.68 9.61
C ASP A 96 18.25 -3.23 9.67
N HIS A 97 17.42 -3.85 10.49
CA HIS A 97 17.48 -5.29 10.76
C HIS A 97 16.34 -6.09 10.11
N ALA A 98 15.39 -5.41 9.50
CA ALA A 98 14.26 -6.01 8.82
C ALA A 98 14.45 -5.99 7.30
N GLU A 99 13.58 -6.68 6.60
CA GLU A 99 13.36 -6.50 5.17
C GLU A 99 12.11 -5.65 4.97
N MET A 100 12.00 -5.00 3.81
CA MET A 100 10.82 -4.19 3.46
C MET A 100 10.51 -4.37 1.98
N ARG A 101 9.22 -4.46 1.67
CA ARG A 101 8.72 -4.37 0.30
C ARG A 101 7.73 -3.22 0.18
N ALA A 102 7.84 -2.50 -0.90
CA ALA A 102 6.97 -1.38 -1.20
C ALA A 102 6.51 -1.40 -2.66
N ILE A 103 5.32 -0.89 -2.90
CA ILE A 103 4.88 -0.47 -4.23
C ILE A 103 5.07 1.04 -4.30
N VAL A 104 5.80 1.48 -5.30
CA VAL A 104 5.99 2.90 -5.60
C VAL A 104 5.10 3.26 -6.79
N VAL A 105 4.30 4.30 -6.62
CA VAL A 105 3.45 4.87 -7.66
C VAL A 105 3.89 6.30 -7.90
N GLU A 106 4.49 6.55 -9.05
CA GLU A 106 4.87 7.89 -9.51
C GLU A 106 3.82 8.40 -10.48
N LEU A 107 3.31 9.59 -10.25
CA LEU A 107 2.24 10.21 -11.04
C LEU A 107 2.78 11.49 -11.70
N ALA A 108 2.94 11.47 -13.01
CA ALA A 108 3.40 12.62 -13.77
C ALA A 108 2.34 13.73 -13.78
N GLY A 109 2.73 14.93 -13.35
CA GLY A 109 1.85 16.11 -13.36
C GLY A 109 0.65 16.05 -12.41
N ALA A 110 0.64 15.13 -11.46
CA ALA A 110 -0.38 15.11 -10.41
C ALA A 110 -0.13 16.25 -9.42
N ASP A 111 -1.18 17.03 -9.13
CA ASP A 111 -1.19 18.04 -8.08
C ASP A 111 -1.82 17.44 -6.82
N ASP A 112 -1.00 17.05 -5.88
CA ASP A 112 -1.45 16.48 -4.60
C ASP A 112 -1.52 17.53 -3.48
N SER A 113 -1.44 18.81 -3.79
CA SER A 113 -1.46 19.91 -2.81
C SER A 113 -2.68 19.83 -1.88
N ALA A 114 -3.82 19.37 -2.38
CA ALA A 114 -5.02 19.15 -1.59
C ALA A 114 -4.91 17.97 -0.59
N LEU A 115 -4.06 16.98 -0.85
CA LEU A 115 -3.83 15.83 0.03
C LEU A 115 -2.80 16.16 1.12
N VAL A 116 -1.84 17.04 0.81
CA VAL A 116 -0.83 17.52 1.77
C VAL A 116 -1.45 18.44 2.83
N ALA A 117 -2.58 19.07 2.53
CA ALA A 117 -3.28 19.96 3.47
C ALA A 117 -4.06 19.23 4.58
N ASP A 118 -4.14 17.90 4.56
CA ASP A 118 -4.73 17.11 5.65
C ASP A 118 -3.62 16.48 6.51
N PRO A 119 -3.14 17.18 7.57
CA PRO A 119 -2.00 16.73 8.36
C PRO A 119 -2.29 15.50 9.22
N GLU A 120 -3.53 15.09 9.36
CA GLU A 120 -3.90 13.90 10.15
C GLU A 120 -3.89 12.63 9.32
N GLY A 121 -3.58 12.72 8.01
CA GLY A 121 -3.43 11.57 7.15
C GLY A 121 -4.64 10.64 7.23
N ALA A 122 -5.83 11.22 7.24
CA ALA A 122 -7.05 10.45 7.31
C ALA A 122 -7.06 9.49 6.11
N SER A 123 -6.71 8.25 6.38
CA SER A 123 -6.95 7.17 5.43
C SER A 123 -8.45 7.15 5.19
N ARG A 124 -8.90 7.82 4.12
CA ARG A 124 -10.28 7.76 3.70
C ARG A 124 -10.60 6.30 3.43
N ARG A 125 -11.55 5.75 4.16
CA ARG A 125 -12.17 4.48 3.75
C ARG A 125 -12.79 4.72 2.38
N LEU A 126 -12.18 4.12 1.39
CA LEU A 126 -12.75 4.07 0.06
C LEU A 126 -13.96 3.14 0.12
N GLY A 127 -15.15 3.69 -0.04
CA GLY A 127 -16.38 2.91 -0.19
C GLY A 127 -16.42 2.21 -1.55
N PRO A 128 -17.33 1.24 -1.75
CA PRO A 128 -17.56 0.63 -3.05
C PRO A 128 -17.86 1.70 -4.11
N GLY A 129 -17.10 1.73 -5.21
CA GLY A 129 -17.25 2.68 -6.30
C GLY A 129 -16.43 3.98 -6.18
N SER A 130 -15.59 4.13 -5.14
CA SER A 130 -14.72 5.31 -4.97
C SER A 130 -13.47 5.33 -5.87
N THR A 131 -13.30 4.36 -6.74
CA THR A 131 -12.14 4.24 -7.65
C THR A 131 -12.26 5.03 -8.95
N GLY A 132 -13.21 5.92 -9.07
CA GLY A 132 -13.46 6.65 -10.31
C GLY A 132 -13.72 8.14 -10.11
N GLY A 133 -12.68 8.96 -10.01
CA GLY A 133 -12.79 10.42 -10.05
C GLY A 133 -13.62 11.09 -8.94
N ALA A 134 -13.64 12.42 -8.91
CA ALA A 134 -14.35 13.21 -7.91
C ALA A 134 -15.87 12.91 -7.83
N ASP A 135 -16.49 12.55 -8.95
CA ASP A 135 -17.91 12.21 -9.03
C ASP A 135 -18.23 10.87 -8.36
N GLY A 136 -17.31 9.92 -8.39
CA GLY A 136 -17.44 8.63 -7.71
C GLY A 136 -17.38 8.73 -6.19
N VAL A 137 -16.62 9.69 -5.66
CA VAL A 137 -16.51 9.93 -4.22
C VAL A 137 -17.81 10.54 -3.67
N ALA A 138 -18.41 11.49 -4.35
CA ALA A 138 -19.68 12.09 -3.95
C ALA A 138 -20.82 11.05 -3.92
N ALA A 139 -20.94 10.21 -4.95
CA ALA A 139 -21.96 9.17 -5.03
C ALA A 139 -21.77 8.04 -3.99
N ALA A 140 -20.53 7.80 -3.50
CA ALA A 140 -20.26 6.82 -2.44
C ALA A 140 -20.65 7.35 -1.05
N VAL A 141 -20.45 8.66 -0.81
CA VAL A 141 -20.88 9.32 0.44
C VAL A 141 -22.41 9.32 0.57
N GLU A 142 -23.14 9.70 -0.47
CA GLU A 142 -24.62 9.66 -0.44
C GLU A 142 -25.20 8.26 -0.22
N ARG A 143 -24.56 7.20 -0.75
CA ARG A 143 -24.99 5.82 -0.53
C ARG A 143 -24.70 5.30 0.87
N SER A 144 -23.66 5.80 1.54
CA SER A 144 -23.35 5.39 2.92
C SER A 144 -24.29 6.02 3.94
N GLU A 145 -24.80 7.23 3.66
CA GLU A 145 -25.77 7.91 4.53
C GLU A 145 -27.19 7.34 4.39
N SER A 146 -27.56 6.82 3.21
CA SER A 146 -28.86 6.19 3.00
C SER A 146 -28.98 4.75 3.48
N GLY A 147 -27.87 4.12 3.87
CA GLY A 147 -27.79 2.72 4.33
C GLY A 147 -27.98 2.49 5.83
N VAL A 148 -28.14 3.54 6.64
CA VAL A 148 -28.23 3.44 8.13
C VAL A 148 -29.65 3.27 8.64
N GLU A 149 -30.68 3.34 7.81
CA GLU A 149 -32.03 3.08 8.25
C GLU A 149 -32.58 1.80 7.58
N ARG A 150 -32.42 0.66 8.22
CA ARG A 150 -33.35 -0.50 8.37
C ARG A 150 -32.60 -1.78 8.69
N GLY A 151 -32.77 -2.25 9.92
CA GLY A 151 -32.31 -3.56 10.32
C GLY A 151 -32.50 -3.86 11.81
N GLU A 152 -33.62 -3.47 12.38
CA GLU A 152 -34.13 -4.22 13.52
C GLU A 152 -34.74 -5.53 12.94
N GLY A 153 -33.99 -6.59 12.99
CA GLY A 153 -34.39 -7.93 12.56
C GLY A 153 -33.71 -8.97 13.41
N GLY A 154 -34.45 -9.51 14.38
CA GLY A 154 -34.20 -10.50 15.36
C GLY A 154 -33.09 -11.52 15.05
N LEU A 155 -32.27 -11.75 16.05
CA LEU A 155 -31.42 -12.92 16.23
C LEU A 155 -32.32 -14.15 16.38
N ALA A 156 -32.52 -14.91 15.29
CA ALA A 156 -33.03 -16.25 15.34
C ALA A 156 -31.94 -17.17 15.90
N GLU A 157 -32.12 -17.66 17.11
CA GLU A 157 -31.31 -18.72 17.71
C GLU A 157 -31.31 -19.95 16.77
N ARG A 158 -30.12 -20.35 16.38
CA ARG A 158 -29.88 -21.62 15.71
C ARG A 158 -29.94 -22.72 16.77
N PRO A 159 -30.77 -23.75 16.64
CA PRO A 159 -30.77 -24.90 17.55
C PRO A 159 -29.43 -25.64 17.45
N ALA A 160 -28.89 -26.03 18.63
CA ALA A 160 -27.68 -26.80 18.78
C ALA A 160 -27.81 -28.16 18.09
N ASP A 161 -26.82 -28.53 17.28
CA ASP A 161 -26.68 -29.86 16.68
C ASP A 161 -26.13 -30.84 17.74
N PRO A 162 -26.89 -31.91 18.15
CA PRO A 162 -26.46 -32.83 19.19
C PRO A 162 -25.47 -33.93 18.72
N ALA A 163 -24.89 -33.84 17.52
CA ALA A 163 -24.11 -34.93 16.93
C ALA A 163 -22.58 -34.68 16.93
N ARG A 164 -22.04 -33.86 17.83
CA ARG A 164 -20.58 -33.68 18.01
C ARG A 164 -20.11 -34.09 19.40
N HIS A 165 -20.33 -35.35 19.76
CA HIS A 165 -19.56 -36.00 20.79
C HIS A 165 -18.86 -37.24 20.23
N ASP A 166 -17.61 -37.42 20.71
CA ASP A 166 -16.74 -38.59 20.60
C ASP A 166 -15.96 -38.83 19.30
N ARG A 167 -14.79 -38.23 19.32
CA ARG A 167 -13.56 -38.91 18.87
C ARG A 167 -12.36 -38.32 19.56
N ALA A 168 -12.20 -38.61 20.83
CA ALA A 168 -10.90 -38.59 21.50
C ALA A 168 -10.46 -40.03 21.72
N SER A 169 -9.16 -40.26 21.67
CA SER A 169 -8.42 -41.47 22.00
C SER A 169 -8.04 -42.39 20.85
N GLY A 170 -6.74 -42.47 20.62
CA GLY A 170 -6.05 -43.41 19.77
C GLY A 170 -4.56 -43.02 19.63
N GLU A 171 -3.77 -43.14 20.67
CA GLU A 171 -2.31 -43.24 20.52
C GLU A 171 -1.97 -44.61 19.98
N PRO A 172 -0.99 -44.74 19.05
CA PRO A 172 -0.23 -45.97 18.84
C PRO A 172 1.19 -45.84 19.36
N LEU A 173 1.66 -46.91 19.86
CA LEU A 173 3.00 -47.32 20.27
C LEU A 173 4.09 -46.99 19.20
#